data_caa05bd1907e948bc1788eb633fd63ed
#
_entry.id   caa05bd1907e948bc1788eb633fd63ed
#
_cell.length_a   1.000
_cell.length_b   1.000
_cell.length_c   1.000
_cell.angle_alpha   90.00
_cell.angle_beta   90.00
_cell.angle_gamma   90.00
#
_symmetry.space_group_name_H-M   'P 1'
#
loop_
_entity.id
_entity.type
_entity.pdbx_description
1 polymer ?
#
loop_
_entity_poly.entity_id
_entity_poly.type
_entity_poly.pdbx_seq_one_letter_code
_entity_poly.pdbx_strand_id
1 'polypeptide(L)'
;MKKLLRTSLFLLAGAFLASCGGNTQQGQTAEEYLGYNPDEQQLLLGDDIAIAQTQYGKVKGYILRGVYTYLGIPYGAPTGGENRFMPPQPPQPWEGVLPTVFYGDSAPQITDDKYHNDYGTFADHWNYYGVSEDCLRLNVWTPNTDQQKRPVLVWLHGGGYTNGNGIEQDGYKGENLAREGNIVFVSINHRLGPIGYTDFSAVDPKFKDSGNAGMLDIHAALQWIHDNIANFGGDPGNVTIMGQSGGGAKVCNMIAMSDNKGLVSKGVALSGNTYHAADQAFTSELGKFICKKGGGMDKLQKMTWREYIDLANACAREFAAAHPETPVRGSFAPVADGVHFPKGNFYADNADWSNDVPMLFCTTTSEWGMSRANPEMDDVTKEQAIELLQRPGIFSSAKTPEKAAQVYAAYEKLAQVLPNKTKPISIVNLANASRTAVVASADCKKVQDAPVYMALFDYEPNLFNGRMRAFHCSDICYWFKNTDLMVTHTGGGKEPRELSKKMSTALLNFMKTGNPNNELLPEWPAYTTEKGELMLLNTECKVLNDPDREARKSLQ
;
A
#
# COMPACT_ATOMS: atom_id res chain seq x y z
N MET A 1 -53.80 -45.71 -19.40
CA MET A 1 -53.84 -44.36 -18.87
C MET A 1 -52.46 -43.91 -18.32
N LYS A 2 -51.41 -43.93 -19.12
CA LYS A 2 -50.05 -43.45 -18.74
C LYS A 2 -49.26 -43.04 -19.98
N LYS A 3 -49.86 -42.28 -20.90
CA LYS A 3 -49.15 -41.79 -22.10
C LYS A 3 -49.57 -40.37 -22.57
N LEU A 4 -50.18 -39.55 -21.67
CA LEU A 4 -50.68 -38.22 -22.06
C LEU A 4 -50.18 -37.08 -21.16
N LEU A 5 -49.07 -37.27 -20.44
CA LEU A 5 -48.52 -36.22 -19.55
C LEU A 5 -47.05 -35.86 -19.82
N ARG A 6 -46.56 -36.14 -21.04
CA ARG A 6 -45.16 -35.79 -21.42
C ARG A 6 -45.02 -34.79 -22.57
N THR A 7 -46.12 -34.28 -23.10
CA THR A 7 -46.07 -33.37 -24.27
C THR A 7 -46.43 -31.90 -23.97
N SER A 8 -46.82 -31.60 -22.71
CA SER A 8 -47.23 -30.24 -22.34
C SER A 8 -46.17 -29.41 -21.61
N LEU A 9 -44.97 -29.97 -21.32
CA LEU A 9 -43.91 -29.25 -20.59
C LEU A 9 -42.84 -28.66 -21.51
N PHE A 10 -42.87 -28.94 -22.81
CA PHE A 10 -41.89 -28.40 -23.77
C PHE A 10 -42.37 -27.18 -24.56
N LEU A 11 -43.63 -26.76 -24.41
CA LEU A 11 -44.20 -25.62 -25.13
C LEU A 11 -44.29 -24.34 -24.26
N LEU A 12 -43.98 -24.39 -22.95
CA LEU A 12 -43.93 -23.18 -22.10
C LEU A 12 -42.51 -22.63 -21.89
N ALA A 13 -41.46 -23.33 -22.29
CA ALA A 13 -40.09 -22.83 -22.26
C ALA A 13 -39.71 -22.00 -23.50
N GLY A 14 -40.50 -22.08 -24.57
CA GLY A 14 -40.23 -21.36 -25.82
C GLY A 14 -40.87 -19.96 -25.91
N ALA A 15 -41.74 -19.58 -24.99
CA ALA A 15 -42.50 -18.31 -25.09
C ALA A 15 -41.96 -17.19 -24.14
N PHE A 16 -40.97 -17.48 -23.33
CA PHE A 16 -40.34 -16.47 -22.45
C PHE A 16 -39.04 -15.87 -22.99
N LEU A 17 -38.58 -16.28 -24.17
CA LEU A 17 -37.38 -15.74 -24.82
C LEU A 17 -37.65 -14.70 -25.92
N ALA A 18 -38.91 -14.29 -26.11
CA ALA A 18 -39.28 -13.38 -27.20
C ALA A 18 -39.83 -12.00 -26.78
N SER A 19 -39.62 -11.56 -25.54
CA SER A 19 -40.10 -10.24 -25.11
C SER A 19 -39.10 -9.35 -24.37
N CYS A 20 -37.78 -9.59 -24.54
CA CYS A 20 -36.73 -8.62 -24.18
C CYS A 20 -36.02 -8.15 -25.45
N GLY A 21 -36.77 -7.65 -26.41
CA GLY A 21 -36.25 -6.91 -27.54
C GLY A 21 -36.12 -5.43 -27.18
N GLY A 22 -35.12 -5.08 -26.42
CA GLY A 22 -34.68 -3.71 -26.19
C GLY A 22 -33.20 -3.59 -26.53
N ASN A 23 -32.90 -2.84 -27.60
CA ASN A 23 -31.60 -2.38 -28.07
C ASN A 23 -30.39 -3.19 -27.57
N THR A 24 -30.08 -4.27 -28.23
CA THR A 24 -28.73 -4.85 -28.17
C THR A 24 -27.79 -3.88 -28.90
N GLN A 25 -27.11 -3.01 -28.18
CA GLN A 25 -25.79 -2.59 -28.59
C GLN A 25 -25.06 -3.88 -28.99
N GLN A 26 -24.56 -3.96 -30.22
CA GLN A 26 -23.78 -5.09 -30.71
C GLN A 26 -22.75 -5.48 -29.68
N GLY A 27 -22.88 -6.71 -29.14
CA GLY A 27 -22.27 -7.10 -27.93
C GLY A 27 -20.76 -7.10 -28.01
N GLN A 28 -20.16 -6.42 -27.05
CA GLN A 28 -18.84 -6.80 -26.61
C GLN A 28 -18.89 -8.27 -26.20
N THR A 29 -17.94 -9.07 -26.68
CA THR A 29 -17.80 -10.46 -26.25
C THR A 29 -17.53 -10.50 -24.74
N ALA A 30 -17.75 -11.63 -24.08
CA ALA A 30 -17.38 -11.77 -22.67
C ALA A 30 -15.89 -11.46 -22.44
N GLU A 31 -15.04 -11.73 -23.42
CA GLU A 31 -13.63 -11.37 -23.47
C GLU A 31 -13.42 -9.85 -23.41
N GLU A 32 -14.12 -9.09 -24.24
CA GLU A 32 -14.04 -7.63 -24.26
C GLU A 32 -14.60 -7.02 -22.97
N TYR A 33 -15.65 -7.60 -22.41
CA TYR A 33 -16.29 -7.12 -21.20
C TYR A 33 -15.47 -7.43 -19.94
N LEU A 34 -14.94 -8.66 -19.82
CA LEU A 34 -14.18 -9.12 -18.64
C LEU A 34 -12.68 -8.89 -18.78
N GLY A 35 -12.18 -8.56 -19.98
CA GLY A 35 -10.76 -8.32 -20.24
C GLY A 35 -9.89 -9.57 -20.21
N TYR A 36 -10.50 -10.77 -20.32
CA TYR A 36 -9.77 -12.03 -20.41
C TYR A 36 -10.52 -13.07 -21.27
N ASN A 37 -9.75 -14.00 -21.83
CA ASN A 37 -10.30 -15.14 -22.55
C ASN A 37 -10.77 -16.22 -21.55
N PRO A 38 -12.07 -16.62 -21.56
CA PRO A 38 -12.57 -17.69 -20.68
C PRO A 38 -11.83 -19.02 -20.84
N ASP A 39 -11.31 -19.32 -22.03
CA ASP A 39 -10.56 -20.56 -22.30
C ASP A 39 -9.18 -20.56 -21.60
N GLU A 40 -8.69 -19.42 -21.16
CA GLU A 40 -7.45 -19.29 -20.40
C GLU A 40 -7.64 -19.44 -18.87
N GLN A 41 -8.90 -19.60 -18.41
CA GLN A 41 -9.22 -19.79 -16.98
C GLN A 41 -8.87 -21.19 -16.46
N GLN A 42 -7.71 -21.74 -16.85
CA GLN A 42 -7.26 -23.05 -16.39
C GLN A 42 -6.49 -22.92 -15.08
N LEU A 43 -6.88 -23.73 -14.09
CA LEU A 43 -6.13 -24.00 -12.88
C LEU A 43 -5.37 -25.31 -13.05
N LEU A 44 -4.04 -25.25 -12.98
CA LEU A 44 -3.16 -26.41 -12.99
C LEU A 44 -2.55 -26.59 -11.59
N LEU A 45 -2.88 -27.69 -10.95
CA LEU A 45 -2.37 -28.09 -9.63
C LEU A 45 -2.07 -29.58 -9.67
N GLY A 46 -0.88 -29.97 -9.27
CA GLY A 46 -0.44 -31.38 -9.30
C GLY A 46 0.88 -31.57 -8.58
N ASP A 47 1.36 -32.82 -8.53
CA ASP A 47 2.55 -33.16 -7.73
C ASP A 47 3.82 -32.57 -8.31
N ASP A 48 3.90 -32.47 -9.64
CA ASP A 48 5.06 -31.97 -10.38
C ASP A 48 4.83 -30.57 -11.00
N ILE A 49 3.74 -29.89 -10.62
CA ILE A 49 3.38 -28.59 -11.18
C ILE A 49 3.85 -27.47 -10.25
N ALA A 50 4.42 -26.39 -10.85
CA ALA A 50 4.84 -25.19 -10.15
C ALA A 50 5.77 -25.47 -8.94
N ILE A 51 6.81 -26.29 -9.15
CA ILE A 51 7.85 -26.52 -8.15
C ILE A 51 8.99 -25.52 -8.39
N ALA A 52 9.40 -24.80 -7.34
CA ALA A 52 10.55 -23.92 -7.34
C ALA A 52 11.50 -24.25 -6.19
N GLN A 53 12.80 -24.04 -6.39
CA GLN A 53 13.82 -24.21 -5.37
C GLN A 53 14.05 -22.92 -4.62
N THR A 54 14.11 -22.98 -3.28
CA THR A 54 14.62 -21.90 -2.43
C THR A 54 15.85 -22.41 -1.67
N GLN A 55 16.58 -21.49 -1.04
CA GLN A 55 17.73 -21.85 -0.20
C GLN A 55 17.34 -22.71 1.02
N TYR A 56 16.06 -22.72 1.41
CA TYR A 56 15.58 -23.47 2.58
C TYR A 56 14.88 -24.79 2.22
N GLY A 57 14.54 -25.02 0.97
CA GLY A 57 13.87 -26.22 0.47
C GLY A 57 13.03 -25.92 -0.78
N LYS A 58 12.38 -26.93 -1.31
CA LYS A 58 11.49 -26.79 -2.46
C LYS A 58 10.11 -26.32 -2.01
N VAL A 59 9.48 -25.46 -2.83
CA VAL A 59 8.10 -25.01 -2.66
C VAL A 59 7.26 -25.45 -3.86
N LYS A 60 5.97 -25.67 -3.64
CA LYS A 60 4.99 -26.03 -4.68
C LYS A 60 3.80 -25.09 -4.64
N GLY A 61 3.59 -24.34 -5.71
CA GLY A 61 2.43 -23.51 -5.93
C GLY A 61 1.41 -24.14 -6.87
N TYR A 62 0.74 -23.29 -7.63
CA TYR A 62 -0.18 -23.67 -8.70
C TYR A 62 0.00 -22.69 -9.89
N ILE A 63 -0.60 -23.05 -11.04
CA ILE A 63 -0.67 -22.16 -12.19
C ILE A 63 -2.13 -21.82 -12.43
N LEU A 64 -2.46 -20.53 -12.44
CA LEU A 64 -3.79 -20.03 -12.78
C LEU A 64 -3.65 -18.99 -13.89
N ARG A 65 -4.39 -19.18 -14.97
CA ARG A 65 -4.36 -18.25 -16.12
C ARG A 65 -2.94 -18.02 -16.67
N GLY A 66 -2.11 -19.07 -16.66
CA GLY A 66 -0.72 -18.97 -17.09
C GLY A 66 0.24 -18.31 -16.09
N VAL A 67 -0.22 -17.95 -14.89
CA VAL A 67 0.61 -17.36 -13.83
C VAL A 67 0.93 -18.38 -12.76
N TYR A 68 2.21 -18.62 -12.53
CA TYR A 68 2.72 -19.40 -11.41
C TYR A 68 2.52 -18.61 -10.12
N THR A 69 1.83 -19.21 -9.16
CA THR A 69 1.43 -18.56 -7.90
C THR A 69 1.93 -19.38 -6.72
N TYR A 70 2.68 -18.73 -5.84
CA TYR A 70 3.19 -19.32 -4.60
C TYR A 70 2.77 -18.43 -3.44
N LEU A 71 2.05 -18.99 -2.46
CA LEU A 71 1.45 -18.25 -1.35
C LEU A 71 2.02 -18.71 -0.02
N GLY A 72 2.35 -17.77 0.86
CA GLY A 72 2.79 -18.06 2.23
C GLY A 72 4.19 -18.67 2.33
N ILE A 73 5.11 -18.38 1.41
CA ILE A 73 6.50 -18.84 1.51
C ILE A 73 7.15 -18.23 2.76
N PRO A 74 7.75 -19.04 3.67
CA PRO A 74 8.44 -18.48 4.82
C PRO A 74 9.77 -17.85 4.40
N TYR A 75 9.99 -16.58 4.76
CA TYR A 75 11.28 -15.91 4.63
C TYR A 75 11.96 -15.68 5.98
N GLY A 76 11.25 -15.90 7.09
CA GLY A 76 11.75 -15.84 8.45
C GLY A 76 11.08 -16.88 9.35
N ALA A 77 11.71 -17.17 10.48
CA ALA A 77 11.18 -18.02 11.53
C ALA A 77 10.04 -17.32 12.30
N PRO A 78 9.19 -18.05 13.04
CA PRO A 78 8.22 -17.46 13.96
C PRO A 78 8.86 -16.46 14.92
N THR A 79 8.21 -15.31 15.10
CA THR A 79 8.74 -14.15 15.84
C THR A 79 8.30 -14.10 17.31
N GLY A 80 7.58 -15.12 17.80
CA GLY A 80 7.10 -15.23 19.17
C GLY A 80 8.12 -15.79 20.15
N GLY A 81 7.77 -15.78 21.44
CA GLY A 81 8.61 -16.31 22.50
C GLY A 81 9.96 -15.58 22.60
N GLU A 82 11.06 -16.33 22.57
CA GLU A 82 12.42 -15.79 22.66
C GLU A 82 12.81 -14.91 21.48
N ASN A 83 12.15 -15.07 20.32
CA ASN A 83 12.36 -14.27 19.12
C ASN A 83 11.59 -12.93 19.15
N ARG A 84 10.67 -12.76 20.12
CA ARG A 84 9.91 -11.50 20.21
C ARG A 84 10.86 -10.34 20.52
N PHE A 85 10.73 -9.26 19.76
CA PHE A 85 11.56 -8.07 19.79
C PHE A 85 12.99 -8.23 19.23
N MET A 86 13.36 -9.45 18.81
CA MET A 86 14.64 -9.72 18.18
C MET A 86 14.60 -9.42 16.66
N PRO A 87 15.75 -9.17 16.03
CA PRO A 87 15.85 -9.23 14.56
C PRO A 87 15.26 -10.54 14.01
N PRO A 88 14.74 -10.56 12.78
CA PRO A 88 14.21 -11.77 12.17
C PRO A 88 15.29 -12.86 12.10
N GLN A 89 14.88 -14.09 12.38
CA GLN A 89 15.73 -15.27 12.27
C GLN A 89 15.39 -16.01 10.97
N PRO A 90 16.35 -16.68 10.32
CA PRO A 90 16.09 -17.47 9.13
C PRO A 90 15.08 -18.60 9.44
N PRO A 91 14.23 -18.98 8.47
CA PRO A 91 13.34 -20.12 8.65
C PRO A 91 14.16 -21.41 8.75
N GLN A 92 13.60 -22.43 9.43
CA GLN A 92 14.20 -23.75 9.46
C GLN A 92 14.14 -24.38 8.04
N PRO A 93 15.24 -24.91 7.50
CA PRO A 93 15.20 -25.68 6.26
C PRO A 93 14.25 -26.86 6.36
N TRP A 94 13.61 -27.22 5.26
CA TRP A 94 12.71 -28.37 5.19
C TRP A 94 13.11 -29.37 4.12
N GLU A 95 12.80 -30.63 4.39
CA GLU A 95 12.92 -31.70 3.42
C GLU A 95 11.65 -31.84 2.57
N GLY A 96 11.77 -32.41 1.38
CA GLY A 96 10.66 -32.59 0.47
C GLY A 96 10.19 -31.29 -0.20
N VAL A 97 8.89 -31.18 -0.44
CA VAL A 97 8.28 -30.05 -1.14
C VAL A 97 7.19 -29.42 -0.27
N LEU A 98 7.41 -28.20 0.18
CA LEU A 98 6.44 -27.45 0.99
C LEU A 98 5.29 -26.94 0.09
N PRO A 99 4.02 -27.27 0.37
CA PRO A 99 2.88 -26.65 -0.30
C PRO A 99 2.78 -25.17 0.03
N THR A 100 2.78 -24.33 -1.00
CA THR A 100 2.64 -22.87 -0.90
C THR A 100 1.42 -22.41 -1.70
N VAL A 101 0.25 -22.92 -1.31
CA VAL A 101 -1.05 -22.70 -1.96
C VAL A 101 -2.04 -21.95 -1.05
N PHE A 102 -1.59 -21.53 0.14
CA PHE A 102 -2.34 -20.75 1.12
C PHE A 102 -1.56 -19.53 1.54
N TYR A 103 -2.24 -18.43 1.76
CA TYR A 103 -1.64 -17.26 2.38
C TYR A 103 -1.18 -17.58 3.82
N GLY A 104 -0.07 -16.99 4.23
CA GLY A 104 0.35 -17.04 5.63
C GLY A 104 -0.46 -16.09 6.50
N ASP A 105 -0.33 -16.26 7.81
CA ASP A 105 -0.99 -15.40 8.80
C ASP A 105 -0.50 -13.95 8.69
N SER A 106 -1.41 -13.02 9.02
CA SER A 106 -1.08 -11.62 9.23
C SER A 106 -0.27 -11.43 10.51
N ALA A 107 0.54 -10.38 10.57
CA ALA A 107 1.22 -10.02 11.80
C ALA A 107 0.21 -9.68 12.92
N PRO A 108 0.58 -9.90 14.21
CA PRO A 108 -0.25 -9.54 15.34
C PRO A 108 -0.73 -8.09 15.28
N GLN A 109 -2.05 -7.91 15.30
CA GLN A 109 -2.74 -6.63 15.20
C GLN A 109 -4.17 -6.74 15.72
N ILE A 110 -4.76 -5.61 16.11
CA ILE A 110 -6.15 -5.55 16.56
C ILE A 110 -7.02 -5.27 15.34
N THR A 111 -7.97 -6.16 15.08
CA THR A 111 -8.89 -6.08 13.92
C THR A 111 -10.36 -5.98 14.31
N ASP A 112 -10.67 -5.94 15.61
CA ASP A 112 -12.03 -5.98 16.13
C ASP A 112 -12.88 -4.78 15.66
N ASP A 113 -12.24 -3.65 15.34
CA ASP A 113 -12.85 -2.42 14.88
C ASP A 113 -12.94 -2.29 13.34
N LYS A 114 -12.53 -3.31 12.59
CA LYS A 114 -12.44 -3.25 11.12
C LYS A 114 -13.74 -3.65 10.40
N TYR A 115 -14.67 -4.28 11.12
CA TYR A 115 -15.91 -4.78 10.54
C TYR A 115 -17.10 -3.98 11.03
N HIS A 116 -17.58 -3.06 10.20
CA HIS A 116 -18.79 -2.29 10.42
C HIS A 116 -19.82 -2.59 9.33
N ASN A 117 -21.09 -2.56 9.69
CA ASN A 117 -22.15 -2.78 8.70
C ASN A 117 -22.58 -1.42 8.10
N ASP A 118 -21.72 -0.81 7.30
CA ASP A 118 -21.98 0.46 6.64
C ASP A 118 -21.41 0.50 5.20
N TYR A 119 -21.67 1.58 4.48
CA TYR A 119 -21.17 1.76 3.13
C TYR A 119 -19.64 1.89 3.05
N GLY A 120 -19.00 2.36 4.12
CA GLY A 120 -17.53 2.38 4.19
C GLY A 120 -16.96 0.98 4.13
N THR A 121 -17.52 0.05 4.91
CA THR A 121 -17.12 -1.37 4.89
C THR A 121 -17.41 -2.05 3.56
N PHE A 122 -18.51 -1.70 2.88
CA PHE A 122 -18.78 -2.21 1.54
C PHE A 122 -17.70 -1.81 0.54
N ALA A 123 -17.21 -0.59 0.60
CA ALA A 123 -16.14 -0.12 -0.26
C ALA A 123 -14.77 -0.70 0.15
N ASP A 124 -14.47 -0.67 1.44
CA ASP A 124 -13.20 -1.11 2.02
C ASP A 124 -13.38 -2.43 2.77
N HIS A 125 -13.67 -3.51 2.07
CA HIS A 125 -13.65 -4.85 2.67
C HIS A 125 -12.20 -5.34 2.73
N TRP A 126 -11.72 -5.59 3.94
CA TRP A 126 -10.36 -6.01 4.20
C TRP A 126 -10.29 -7.51 4.51
N ASN A 127 -9.34 -8.21 3.90
CA ASN A 127 -9.06 -9.61 4.20
C ASN A 127 -7.98 -9.70 5.28
N TYR A 128 -8.39 -10.03 6.50
CA TYR A 128 -7.46 -10.39 7.56
C TYR A 128 -7.58 -11.90 7.80
N TYR A 129 -6.71 -12.68 7.16
CA TYR A 129 -6.58 -14.11 7.45
C TYR A 129 -6.22 -14.33 8.94
N GLY A 130 -5.80 -15.54 9.32
CA GLY A 130 -5.28 -15.79 10.67
C GLY A 130 -4.27 -14.72 11.10
N VAL A 131 -4.17 -14.49 12.40
CA VAL A 131 -3.23 -13.53 13.01
C VAL A 131 -2.34 -14.29 13.96
N SER A 132 -1.04 -14.31 13.72
CA SER A 132 -0.06 -14.98 14.58
C SER A 132 1.33 -14.34 14.50
N GLU A 133 2.23 -14.76 15.38
CA GLU A 133 3.64 -14.37 15.34
C GLU A 133 4.46 -15.20 14.31
N ASP A 134 3.85 -16.18 13.63
CA ASP A 134 4.41 -16.85 12.44
C ASP A 134 3.97 -16.13 11.16
N CYS A 135 4.28 -14.84 11.05
CA CYS A 135 3.81 -13.94 10.02
C CYS A 135 4.86 -13.56 8.97
N LEU A 136 6.12 -13.98 9.12
CA LEU A 136 7.19 -13.63 8.17
C LEU A 136 7.05 -14.47 6.88
N ARG A 137 6.02 -14.13 6.10
CA ARG A 137 5.58 -14.83 4.89
C ARG A 137 5.52 -13.88 3.71
N LEU A 138 5.81 -14.43 2.53
CA LEU A 138 5.67 -13.70 1.27
C LEU A 138 4.92 -14.53 0.23
N ASN A 139 4.39 -13.85 -0.79
CA ASN A 139 3.69 -14.43 -1.91
C ASN A 139 4.38 -14.01 -3.20
N VAL A 140 4.42 -14.91 -4.19
CA VAL A 140 5.06 -14.67 -5.48
C VAL A 140 4.10 -15.02 -6.61
N TRP A 141 3.94 -14.11 -7.57
CA TRP A 141 3.26 -14.32 -8.85
C TRP A 141 4.26 -14.08 -9.98
N THR A 142 4.40 -15.04 -10.87
CA THR A 142 5.34 -14.94 -12.01
C THR A 142 4.75 -15.62 -13.25
N PRO A 143 4.98 -15.07 -14.45
CA PRO A 143 4.57 -15.73 -15.69
C PRO A 143 5.26 -17.06 -15.94
N ASN A 144 6.49 -17.23 -15.44
CA ASN A 144 7.28 -18.44 -15.62
C ASN A 144 8.43 -18.51 -14.61
N THR A 145 8.91 -19.73 -14.36
CA THR A 145 10.09 -20.03 -13.52
C THR A 145 11.37 -20.25 -14.36
N ASP A 146 11.42 -19.66 -15.53
CA ASP A 146 12.58 -19.67 -16.42
C ASP A 146 13.69 -18.69 -15.98
N GLN A 147 14.74 -18.53 -16.78
CA GLN A 147 15.89 -17.65 -16.49
C GLN A 147 15.82 -16.28 -17.18
N GLN A 148 14.62 -15.74 -17.45
CA GLN A 148 14.46 -14.49 -18.23
C GLN A 148 14.85 -13.21 -17.50
N LYS A 149 15.14 -13.24 -16.20
CA LYS A 149 15.51 -12.06 -15.41
C LYS A 149 14.46 -10.92 -15.51
N ARG A 150 13.21 -11.24 -15.15
CA ARG A 150 12.12 -10.26 -15.15
C ARG A 150 12.31 -9.22 -14.06
N PRO A 151 11.93 -7.96 -14.29
CA PRO A 151 11.84 -6.98 -13.20
C PRO A 151 10.97 -7.50 -12.06
N VAL A 152 11.36 -7.19 -10.83
CA VAL A 152 10.65 -7.62 -9.61
C VAL A 152 9.97 -6.43 -8.97
N LEU A 153 8.68 -6.55 -8.66
CA LEU A 153 7.93 -5.60 -7.85
C LEU A 153 7.67 -6.18 -6.48
N VAL A 154 8.07 -5.47 -5.43
CA VAL A 154 7.79 -5.86 -4.03
C VAL A 154 6.78 -4.90 -3.44
N TRP A 155 5.61 -5.43 -3.06
CA TRP A 155 4.53 -4.66 -2.45
C TRP A 155 4.66 -4.61 -0.93
N LEU A 156 4.70 -3.38 -0.39
CA LEU A 156 4.68 -3.06 1.03
C LEU A 156 3.30 -2.47 1.39
N HIS A 157 2.52 -3.21 2.14
CA HIS A 157 1.14 -2.83 2.48
C HIS A 157 1.04 -1.59 3.37
N GLY A 158 -0.13 -0.95 3.39
CA GLY A 158 -0.47 0.22 4.20
C GLY A 158 -0.74 -0.07 5.67
N GLY A 159 -1.64 0.72 6.26
CA GLY A 159 -2.03 0.59 7.68
C GLY A 159 -1.04 1.24 8.67
N GLY A 160 -0.29 2.25 8.24
CA GLY A 160 0.79 2.84 9.03
C GLY A 160 1.88 1.81 9.29
N TYR A 161 2.37 1.79 10.53
CA TYR A 161 3.22 0.72 11.05
C TYR A 161 2.44 -0.20 12.01
N THR A 162 1.10 -0.08 12.04
CA THR A 162 0.26 -0.66 13.10
C THR A 162 -0.57 -1.85 12.64
N ASN A 163 -1.08 -1.84 11.42
CA ASN A 163 -1.96 -2.88 10.89
C ASN A 163 -1.78 -3.06 9.36
N GLY A 164 -2.53 -4.02 8.80
CA GLY A 164 -2.49 -4.37 7.40
C GLY A 164 -1.83 -5.73 7.14
N ASN A 165 -1.87 -6.16 5.90
CA ASN A 165 -1.13 -7.32 5.39
C ASN A 165 -0.97 -7.26 3.87
N GLY A 166 -0.13 -8.13 3.31
CA GLY A 166 0.21 -8.14 1.89
C GLY A 166 -0.92 -8.56 0.94
N ILE A 167 -2.10 -8.90 1.47
CA ILE A 167 -3.25 -9.43 0.71
C ILE A 167 -4.59 -8.85 1.17
N GLU A 168 -4.59 -7.80 1.96
CA GLU A 168 -5.79 -7.28 2.61
C GLU A 168 -6.88 -6.82 1.64
N GLN A 169 -6.51 -6.48 0.41
CA GLN A 169 -7.46 -6.13 -0.66
C GLN A 169 -7.26 -7.00 -1.90
N ASP A 170 -8.34 -7.29 -2.62
CA ASP A 170 -8.26 -7.95 -3.92
C ASP A 170 -7.44 -7.13 -4.93
N GLY A 171 -7.37 -5.83 -4.74
CA GLY A 171 -6.50 -4.92 -5.49
C GLY A 171 -5.00 -5.21 -5.39
N TYR A 172 -4.56 -5.97 -4.38
CA TYR A 172 -3.15 -6.32 -4.16
C TYR A 172 -2.69 -7.59 -4.89
N LYS A 173 -3.59 -8.33 -5.54
CA LYS A 173 -3.23 -9.55 -6.27
C LYS A 173 -2.24 -9.25 -7.40
N GLY A 174 -1.12 -9.97 -7.41
CA GLY A 174 -0.05 -9.76 -8.39
C GLY A 174 -0.32 -10.37 -9.76
N GLU A 175 -1.35 -11.21 -9.91
CA GLU A 175 -1.58 -12.04 -11.09
C GLU A 175 -1.68 -11.23 -12.40
N ASN A 176 -2.54 -10.21 -12.44
CA ASN A 176 -2.76 -9.44 -13.65
C ASN A 176 -1.50 -8.67 -14.10
N LEU A 177 -0.83 -8.00 -13.13
CA LEU A 177 0.37 -7.24 -13.46
C LEU A 177 1.54 -8.15 -13.84
N ALA A 178 1.69 -9.31 -13.18
CA ALA A 178 2.72 -10.30 -13.52
C ALA A 178 2.53 -10.82 -14.94
N ARG A 179 1.30 -11.24 -15.30
CA ARG A 179 0.98 -11.78 -16.63
C ARG A 179 1.19 -10.75 -17.73
N GLU A 180 0.56 -9.60 -17.62
CA GLU A 180 0.55 -8.60 -18.68
C GLU A 180 1.83 -7.76 -18.74
N GLY A 181 2.48 -7.56 -17.60
CA GLY A 181 3.74 -6.81 -17.50
C GLY A 181 4.99 -7.64 -17.75
N ASN A 182 4.87 -8.98 -17.78
CA ASN A 182 5.99 -9.92 -17.78
C ASN A 182 7.00 -9.59 -16.68
N ILE A 183 6.50 -9.52 -15.44
CA ILE A 183 7.28 -9.22 -14.23
C ILE A 183 7.07 -10.30 -13.16
N VAL A 184 7.92 -10.32 -12.14
CA VAL A 184 7.66 -11.04 -10.89
C VAL A 184 7.06 -10.05 -9.88
N PHE A 185 5.89 -10.38 -9.34
CA PHE A 185 5.24 -9.61 -8.28
C PHE A 185 5.39 -10.36 -6.95
N VAL A 186 5.80 -9.65 -5.91
CA VAL A 186 5.96 -10.19 -4.56
C VAL A 186 5.17 -9.31 -3.58
N SER A 187 4.37 -9.89 -2.69
CA SER A 187 3.82 -9.20 -1.53
C SER A 187 4.33 -9.83 -0.24
N ILE A 188 4.53 -9.04 0.79
CA ILE A 188 5.13 -9.50 2.05
C ILE A 188 4.30 -9.10 3.26
N ASN A 189 4.36 -9.93 4.32
CA ASN A 189 3.96 -9.57 5.67
C ASN A 189 5.21 -9.34 6.52
N HIS A 190 5.12 -8.48 7.52
CA HIS A 190 6.18 -8.15 8.47
C HIS A 190 5.56 -7.75 9.80
N ARG A 191 6.34 -7.74 10.89
CA ARG A 191 5.84 -7.31 12.21
C ARG A 191 5.37 -5.87 12.22
N LEU A 192 4.35 -5.64 13.05
CA LEU A 192 3.60 -4.39 13.15
C LEU A 192 3.47 -3.92 14.60
N GLY A 193 3.14 -2.65 14.78
CA GLY A 193 2.80 -2.04 16.05
C GLY A 193 3.85 -2.25 17.14
N PRO A 194 3.43 -2.43 18.39
CA PRO A 194 4.36 -2.62 19.50
C PRO A 194 5.30 -3.81 19.34
N ILE A 195 4.87 -4.88 18.64
CA ILE A 195 5.72 -6.08 18.43
C ILE A 195 6.86 -5.79 17.45
N GLY A 196 6.63 -4.90 16.48
CA GLY A 196 7.63 -4.55 15.46
C GLY A 196 8.50 -3.34 15.82
N TYR A 197 8.06 -2.48 16.77
CA TYR A 197 8.66 -1.15 16.92
C TYR A 197 8.79 -0.65 18.37
N THR A 198 8.68 -1.50 19.40
CA THR A 198 9.01 -1.06 20.76
C THR A 198 10.51 -1.06 20.94
N ASP A 199 11.07 0.10 21.28
CA ASP A 199 12.52 0.28 21.47
C ASP A 199 12.94 -0.08 22.89
N PHE A 200 13.46 -1.29 23.08
CA PHE A 200 14.05 -1.78 24.34
C PHE A 200 15.58 -1.63 24.39
N SER A 201 16.18 -0.89 23.47
CA SER A 201 17.65 -0.72 23.39
C SER A 201 18.28 -0.21 24.69
N ALA A 202 17.55 0.62 25.43
CA ALA A 202 18.00 1.15 26.71
C ALA A 202 17.61 0.28 27.93
N VAL A 203 16.98 -0.88 27.71
CA VAL A 203 16.64 -1.86 28.77
C VAL A 203 17.69 -2.94 28.84
N ASP A 204 18.03 -3.56 27.70
CA ASP A 204 19.03 -4.62 27.62
C ASP A 204 19.69 -4.57 26.23
N PRO A 205 21.03 -4.62 26.12
CA PRO A 205 21.77 -4.65 24.84
C PRO A 205 21.35 -5.76 23.90
N LYS A 206 20.78 -6.87 24.39
CA LYS A 206 20.19 -7.94 23.58
C LYS A 206 19.11 -7.42 22.63
N PHE A 207 18.36 -6.40 23.03
CA PHE A 207 17.24 -5.82 22.29
C PHE A 207 17.58 -4.50 21.61
N LYS A 208 18.85 -4.25 21.30
CA LYS A 208 19.31 -2.98 20.71
C LYS A 208 18.62 -2.61 19.40
N ASP A 209 18.16 -3.61 18.63
CA ASP A 209 17.52 -3.44 17.33
C ASP A 209 15.97 -3.54 17.39
N SER A 210 15.39 -3.69 18.59
CA SER A 210 13.95 -3.96 18.77
C SER A 210 13.03 -2.85 18.25
N GLY A 211 13.48 -1.58 18.30
CA GLY A 211 12.74 -0.44 17.75
C GLY A 211 12.61 -0.46 16.23
N ASN A 212 13.43 -1.28 15.56
CA ASN A 212 13.45 -1.42 14.10
C ASN A 212 13.14 -2.84 13.62
N ALA A 213 12.66 -3.74 14.50
CA ALA A 213 12.45 -5.15 14.16
C ALA A 213 11.52 -5.35 12.94
N GLY A 214 10.45 -4.56 12.82
CA GLY A 214 9.55 -4.60 11.64
C GLY A 214 10.23 -4.14 10.34
N MET A 215 11.18 -3.21 10.40
CA MET A 215 11.96 -2.80 9.23
C MET A 215 13.01 -3.85 8.86
N LEU A 216 13.61 -4.48 9.86
CA LEU A 216 14.54 -5.59 9.65
C LEU A 216 13.84 -6.82 9.05
N ASP A 217 12.55 -7.03 9.32
CA ASP A 217 11.75 -8.06 8.65
C ASP A 217 11.64 -7.79 7.15
N ILE A 218 11.37 -6.53 6.75
CA ILE A 218 11.33 -6.15 5.34
C ILE A 218 12.72 -6.31 4.69
N HIS A 219 13.78 -5.91 5.38
CA HIS A 219 15.15 -6.16 4.94
C HIS A 219 15.41 -7.66 4.69
N ALA A 220 15.02 -8.52 5.64
CA ALA A 220 15.16 -9.98 5.50
C ALA A 220 14.36 -10.53 4.31
N ALA A 221 13.16 -9.98 4.04
CA ALA A 221 12.39 -10.34 2.85
C ALA A 221 13.08 -9.90 1.55
N LEU A 222 13.68 -8.71 1.52
CA LEU A 222 14.47 -8.23 0.37
C LEU A 222 15.72 -9.09 0.16
N GLN A 223 16.39 -9.51 1.22
CA GLN A 223 17.52 -10.44 1.15
C GLN A 223 17.07 -11.82 0.62
N TRP A 224 15.93 -12.33 1.10
CA TRP A 224 15.35 -13.57 0.57
C TRP A 224 15.04 -13.45 -0.93
N ILE A 225 14.50 -12.32 -1.37
CA ILE A 225 14.22 -12.04 -2.79
C ILE A 225 15.54 -12.05 -3.58
N HIS A 226 16.55 -11.35 -3.10
CA HIS A 226 17.88 -11.34 -3.74
C HIS A 226 18.42 -12.75 -3.95
N ASP A 227 18.31 -13.61 -2.94
CA ASP A 227 18.92 -14.94 -2.96
C ASP A 227 18.11 -15.99 -3.74
N ASN A 228 16.79 -15.78 -3.91
CA ASN A 228 15.89 -16.82 -4.43
C ASN A 228 15.12 -16.45 -5.70
N ILE A 229 14.89 -15.15 -5.98
CA ILE A 229 13.90 -14.73 -6.98
C ILE A 229 14.27 -15.14 -8.41
N ALA A 230 15.56 -15.42 -8.67
CA ALA A 230 16.03 -15.95 -9.94
C ALA A 230 15.39 -17.32 -10.26
N ASN A 231 15.10 -18.14 -9.25
CA ASN A 231 14.42 -19.42 -9.40
C ASN A 231 12.91 -19.27 -9.72
N PHE A 232 12.39 -18.05 -9.59
CA PHE A 232 11.05 -17.66 -9.99
C PHE A 232 11.04 -16.80 -11.27
N GLY A 233 12.15 -16.78 -12.01
CA GLY A 233 12.32 -16.04 -13.26
C GLY A 233 12.54 -14.53 -13.10
N GLY A 234 12.81 -14.04 -11.87
CA GLY A 234 13.05 -12.64 -11.54
C GLY A 234 14.52 -12.24 -11.62
N ASP A 235 14.77 -10.95 -11.72
CA ASP A 235 16.10 -10.33 -11.69
C ASP A 235 16.37 -9.73 -10.30
N PRO A 236 17.24 -10.33 -9.47
CA PRO A 236 17.60 -9.78 -8.17
C PRO A 236 18.28 -8.40 -8.25
N GLY A 237 18.85 -8.05 -9.41
CA GLY A 237 19.45 -6.73 -9.66
C GLY A 237 18.45 -5.66 -10.11
N ASN A 238 17.18 -6.00 -10.34
CA ASN A 238 16.15 -5.06 -10.78
C ASN A 238 14.88 -5.15 -9.92
N VAL A 239 15.01 -4.77 -8.66
CA VAL A 239 13.95 -4.81 -7.65
C VAL A 239 13.39 -3.41 -7.42
N THR A 240 12.11 -3.23 -7.69
CA THR A 240 11.35 -2.03 -7.36
C THR A 240 10.49 -2.31 -6.12
N ILE A 241 10.63 -1.51 -5.07
CA ILE A 241 9.73 -1.56 -3.93
C ILE A 241 8.61 -0.53 -4.10
N MET A 242 7.38 -0.91 -3.81
CA MET A 242 6.20 -0.07 -3.95
C MET A 242 5.31 -0.22 -2.74
N GLY A 243 4.71 0.87 -2.26
CA GLY A 243 3.79 0.81 -1.14
C GLY A 243 2.87 2.02 -1.08
N GLN A 244 1.75 1.86 -0.37
CA GLN A 244 0.74 2.90 -0.21
C GLN A 244 0.55 3.23 1.27
N SER A 245 0.26 4.51 1.61
CA SER A 245 0.06 4.93 3.00
C SER A 245 1.30 4.62 3.86
N GLY A 246 1.12 3.90 4.96
CA GLY A 246 2.26 3.37 5.74
C GLY A 246 3.25 2.57 4.88
N GLY A 247 2.80 1.91 3.81
CA GLY A 247 3.66 1.23 2.84
C GLY A 247 4.53 2.19 2.04
N GLY A 248 4.01 3.35 1.64
CA GLY A 248 4.80 4.41 1.02
C GLY A 248 5.87 4.96 1.96
N ALA A 249 5.54 5.14 3.24
CA ALA A 249 6.53 5.49 4.26
C ALA A 249 7.59 4.39 4.42
N LYS A 250 7.20 3.11 4.41
CA LYS A 250 8.14 1.97 4.44
C LYS A 250 9.06 1.95 3.21
N VAL A 251 8.56 2.32 2.01
CA VAL A 251 9.42 2.51 0.82
C VAL A 251 10.52 3.54 1.11
N CYS A 252 10.16 4.71 1.66
CA CYS A 252 11.14 5.74 2.03
C CYS A 252 12.14 5.22 3.08
N ASN A 253 11.65 4.49 4.09
CA ASN A 253 12.51 3.88 5.10
C ASN A 253 13.50 2.88 4.48
N MET A 254 13.02 1.98 3.62
CA MET A 254 13.89 0.97 2.99
C MET A 254 14.96 1.59 2.09
N ILE A 255 14.63 2.71 1.43
CA ILE A 255 15.61 3.47 0.65
C ILE A 255 16.60 4.22 1.56
N ALA A 256 16.19 4.63 2.75
CA ALA A 256 17.07 5.27 3.72
C ALA A 256 18.00 4.29 4.45
N MET A 257 17.62 3.02 4.54
CA MET A 257 18.33 2.00 5.28
C MET A 257 19.53 1.47 4.48
N SER A 258 20.75 1.79 4.92
CA SER A 258 22.00 1.44 4.21
C SER A 258 22.22 -0.06 4.05
N ASP A 259 21.64 -0.88 4.93
CA ASP A 259 21.64 -2.35 4.83
C ASP A 259 21.01 -2.86 3.52
N ASN A 260 20.17 -2.07 2.87
CA ASN A 260 19.50 -2.42 1.60
C ASN A 260 20.31 -2.06 0.34
N LYS A 261 21.54 -1.61 0.49
CA LYS A 261 22.41 -1.33 -0.67
C LYS A 261 22.53 -2.56 -1.57
N GLY A 262 22.16 -2.39 -2.84
CA GLY A 262 22.18 -3.48 -3.83
C GLY A 262 20.91 -4.37 -3.82
N LEU A 263 20.03 -4.25 -2.83
CA LEU A 263 18.77 -5.00 -2.76
C LEU A 263 17.59 -4.25 -3.40
N VAL A 264 17.68 -2.94 -3.50
CA VAL A 264 16.61 -2.06 -4.04
C VAL A 264 17.17 -1.21 -5.16
N SER A 265 16.49 -1.23 -6.30
CA SER A 265 16.86 -0.44 -7.49
C SER A 265 15.99 0.79 -7.69
N LYS A 266 14.74 0.79 -7.23
CA LYS A 266 13.76 1.87 -7.45
C LYS A 266 12.70 1.86 -6.35
N GLY A 267 12.04 3.02 -6.11
CA GLY A 267 10.96 3.16 -5.15
C GLY A 267 9.72 3.86 -5.70
N VAL A 268 8.54 3.36 -5.32
CA VAL A 268 7.25 3.99 -5.62
C VAL A 268 6.46 4.18 -4.33
N ALA A 269 6.26 5.43 -3.91
CA ALA A 269 5.58 5.78 -2.67
C ALA A 269 4.22 6.43 -2.96
N LEU A 270 3.13 5.72 -2.67
CA LEU A 270 1.76 6.18 -2.89
C LEU A 270 1.17 6.69 -1.58
N SER A 271 0.72 7.93 -1.54
CA SER A 271 -0.02 8.55 -0.41
C SER A 271 0.60 8.27 0.96
N GLY A 272 1.90 8.08 1.00
CA GLY A 272 2.68 7.80 2.20
C GLY A 272 4.12 8.22 1.99
N ASN A 273 4.73 8.74 3.07
CA ASN A 273 6.05 9.34 2.98
C ASN A 273 6.69 9.46 4.34
N THR A 274 7.99 9.50 4.34
CA THR A 274 8.80 10.00 5.46
C THR A 274 10.19 10.36 4.94
N TYR A 275 10.87 11.25 5.62
CA TYR A 275 12.26 11.61 5.36
C TYR A 275 13.10 11.66 6.64
N HIS A 276 12.53 11.13 7.74
CA HIS A 276 13.22 10.91 9.02
C HIS A 276 12.50 9.81 9.82
N ALA A 277 13.21 9.17 10.75
CA ALA A 277 12.66 8.20 11.68
C ALA A 277 12.39 8.85 13.05
N ALA A 278 11.76 8.10 13.97
CA ALA A 278 11.44 8.59 15.30
C ALA A 278 12.70 8.82 16.16
N ASP A 279 12.63 9.80 17.06
CA ASP A 279 13.74 10.10 17.99
C ASP A 279 13.93 8.95 18.98
N GLN A 280 15.14 8.37 18.99
CA GLN A 280 15.51 7.27 19.87
C GLN A 280 15.45 7.65 21.36
N ALA A 281 15.72 8.91 21.71
CA ALA A 281 15.65 9.34 23.11
C ALA A 281 14.23 9.17 23.67
N PHE A 282 13.20 9.51 22.87
CA PHE A 282 11.81 9.31 23.24
C PHE A 282 11.40 7.83 23.23
N THR A 283 11.70 7.10 22.15
CA THR A 283 11.25 5.72 21.98
C THR A 283 11.84 4.78 23.01
N SER A 284 13.11 4.98 23.38
CA SER A 284 13.78 4.18 24.39
C SER A 284 13.25 4.44 25.82
N GLU A 285 12.86 5.66 26.15
CA GLU A 285 12.21 5.94 27.44
C GLU A 285 10.81 5.32 27.52
N LEU A 286 10.04 5.35 26.41
CA LEU A 286 8.77 4.61 26.33
C LEU A 286 9.01 3.10 26.49
N GLY A 287 10.05 2.54 25.88
CA GLY A 287 10.42 1.13 26.04
C GLY A 287 10.75 0.76 27.49
N LYS A 288 11.54 1.59 28.21
CA LYS A 288 11.79 1.41 29.65
C LYS A 288 10.48 1.44 30.45
N PHE A 289 9.59 2.37 30.13
CA PHE A 289 8.30 2.50 30.81
C PHE A 289 7.43 1.25 30.61
N ILE A 290 7.33 0.74 29.38
CA ILE A 290 6.61 -0.50 29.06
C ILE A 290 7.23 -1.69 29.79
N CYS A 291 8.56 -1.83 29.77
CA CYS A 291 9.26 -2.91 30.44
C CYS A 291 8.98 -2.92 31.96
N LYS A 292 9.04 -1.76 32.61
CA LYS A 292 8.72 -1.62 34.04
C LYS A 292 7.27 -2.01 34.34
N LYS A 293 6.30 -1.50 33.58
CA LYS A 293 4.86 -1.80 33.75
C LYS A 293 4.55 -3.29 33.50
N GLY A 294 5.21 -3.91 32.53
CA GLY A 294 5.05 -5.33 32.19
C GLY A 294 5.77 -6.30 33.12
N GLY A 295 6.60 -5.79 34.03
CA GLY A 295 7.32 -6.61 35.03
C GLY A 295 8.59 -7.28 34.52
N GLY A 296 9.23 -6.70 33.50
CA GLY A 296 10.51 -7.13 32.93
C GLY A 296 10.40 -7.88 31.61
N MET A 297 11.51 -7.97 30.87
CA MET A 297 11.56 -8.54 29.51
C MET A 297 11.09 -9.99 29.45
N ASP A 298 11.49 -10.82 30.43
CA ASP A 298 11.07 -12.24 30.49
C ASP A 298 9.55 -12.43 30.54
N LYS A 299 8.86 -11.51 31.22
CA LYS A 299 7.39 -11.54 31.28
C LYS A 299 6.79 -11.07 29.96
N LEU A 300 7.33 -9.98 29.38
CA LEU A 300 6.86 -9.45 28.10
C LEU A 300 6.99 -10.47 26.97
N GLN A 301 8.07 -11.24 26.91
CA GLN A 301 8.27 -12.29 25.92
C GLN A 301 7.33 -13.49 26.11
N LYS A 302 6.79 -13.72 27.33
CA LYS A 302 5.87 -14.83 27.67
C LYS A 302 4.39 -14.45 27.56
N MET A 303 4.05 -13.17 27.50
CA MET A 303 2.67 -12.72 27.28
C MET A 303 2.16 -13.26 25.94
N THR A 304 0.84 -13.45 25.80
CA THR A 304 0.24 -13.56 24.48
C THR A 304 0.50 -12.26 23.70
N TRP A 305 0.52 -12.33 22.38
CA TRP A 305 0.70 -11.13 21.56
C TRP A 305 -0.39 -10.07 21.85
N ARG A 306 -1.62 -10.50 22.16
CA ARG A 306 -2.74 -9.61 22.46
C ARG A 306 -2.50 -8.86 23.79
N GLU A 307 -2.18 -9.57 24.84
CA GLU A 307 -1.85 -8.97 26.15
C GLU A 307 -0.72 -7.95 26.05
N TYR A 308 0.31 -8.27 25.25
CA TYR A 308 1.42 -7.34 25.06
C TYR A 308 1.00 -6.09 24.29
N ILE A 309 0.24 -6.21 23.18
CA ILE A 309 -0.24 -5.06 22.40
C ILE A 309 -1.13 -4.15 23.27
N ASP A 310 -2.04 -4.75 24.05
CA ASP A 310 -2.94 -3.99 24.93
C ASP A 310 -2.15 -3.23 26.02
N LEU A 311 -1.18 -3.89 26.66
CA LEU A 311 -0.27 -3.26 27.63
C LEU A 311 0.51 -2.11 26.99
N ALA A 312 1.17 -2.35 25.86
CA ALA A 312 2.04 -1.37 25.21
C ALA A 312 1.24 -0.14 24.75
N ASN A 313 0.03 -0.34 24.18
CA ASN A 313 -0.85 0.76 23.77
C ASN A 313 -1.36 1.56 24.99
N ALA A 314 -1.67 0.90 26.10
CA ALA A 314 -2.05 1.58 27.34
C ALA A 314 -0.87 2.41 27.90
N CYS A 315 0.33 1.83 27.93
CA CYS A 315 1.55 2.53 28.33
C CYS A 315 1.87 3.73 27.43
N ALA A 316 1.72 3.59 26.11
CA ALA A 316 1.96 4.69 25.17
C ALA A 316 1.02 5.88 25.43
N ARG A 317 -0.28 5.61 25.70
CA ARG A 317 -1.23 6.67 26.06
C ARG A 317 -0.90 7.35 27.39
N GLU A 318 -0.53 6.56 28.42
CA GLU A 318 -0.16 7.10 29.74
C GLU A 318 1.14 7.93 29.63
N PHE A 319 2.12 7.43 28.87
CA PHE A 319 3.38 8.11 28.66
C PHE A 319 3.20 9.43 27.88
N ALA A 320 2.39 9.42 26.83
CA ALA A 320 2.09 10.63 26.06
C ALA A 320 1.31 11.68 26.86
N ALA A 321 0.44 11.27 27.78
CA ALA A 321 -0.26 12.20 28.68
C ALA A 321 0.70 12.92 29.64
N ALA A 322 1.82 12.27 30.00
CA ALA A 322 2.88 12.86 30.79
C ALA A 322 3.88 13.71 29.97
N HIS A 323 3.87 13.56 28.62
CA HIS A 323 4.75 14.26 27.67
C HIS A 323 3.91 14.88 26.54
N PRO A 324 3.11 15.92 26.82
CA PRO A 324 2.11 16.46 25.89
C PRO A 324 2.72 17.08 24.60
N GLU A 325 4.01 17.38 24.61
CA GLU A 325 4.78 17.84 23.45
C GLU A 325 5.00 16.74 22.40
N THR A 326 4.82 15.45 22.78
CA THR A 326 5.09 14.32 21.89
C THR A 326 3.81 13.65 21.44
N PRO A 327 3.56 13.56 20.12
CA PRO A 327 2.35 12.93 19.62
C PRO A 327 2.35 11.42 19.88
N VAL A 328 1.22 10.87 20.36
CA VAL A 328 1.02 9.41 20.53
C VAL A 328 1.16 8.67 19.20
N ARG A 329 0.76 9.31 18.10
CA ARG A 329 0.92 8.79 16.75
C ARG A 329 2.41 8.78 16.42
N GLY A 330 2.97 7.57 16.25
CA GLY A 330 4.39 7.35 15.99
C GLY A 330 5.16 6.79 17.20
N SER A 331 4.48 6.50 18.32
CA SER A 331 5.09 5.82 19.46
C SER A 331 5.70 4.46 19.10
N PHE A 332 5.14 3.79 18.07
CA PHE A 332 5.62 2.53 17.50
C PHE A 332 5.88 2.70 16.01
N ALA A 333 7.02 3.29 15.68
CA ALA A 333 7.48 3.58 14.34
C ALA A 333 9.01 3.37 14.27
N PRO A 334 9.60 3.26 13.07
CA PRO A 334 11.04 3.10 12.91
C PRO A 334 11.84 4.17 13.64
N VAL A 335 12.95 3.77 14.25
CA VAL A 335 13.75 4.58 15.16
C VAL A 335 15.05 5.03 14.51
N ALA A 336 15.38 6.32 14.64
CA ALA A 336 16.65 6.91 14.20
C ALA A 336 17.78 6.52 15.16
N ASP A 337 18.25 5.27 15.06
CA ASP A 337 19.27 4.70 15.95
C ASP A 337 20.71 5.08 15.57
N GLY A 338 20.90 5.65 14.37
CA GLY A 338 22.22 5.96 13.81
C GLY A 338 22.99 4.74 13.31
N VAL A 339 22.35 3.57 13.27
CA VAL A 339 22.87 2.30 12.75
C VAL A 339 22.11 1.93 11.49
N HIS A 340 20.81 1.62 11.62
CA HIS A 340 19.92 1.28 10.52
C HIS A 340 19.35 2.52 9.82
N PHE A 341 19.05 3.57 10.61
CA PHE A 341 18.53 4.83 10.11
C PHE A 341 19.34 6.03 10.59
N PRO A 342 19.63 7.01 9.72
CA PRO A 342 20.31 8.23 10.11
C PRO A 342 19.47 9.02 11.14
N LYS A 343 20.14 9.78 12.01
CA LYS A 343 19.49 10.62 13.02
C LYS A 343 18.85 11.88 12.45
N GLY A 344 19.14 12.20 11.21
CA GLY A 344 18.62 13.37 10.49
C GLY A 344 17.78 13.01 9.28
N ASN A 345 17.94 13.81 8.22
CA ASN A 345 17.24 13.61 6.96
C ASN A 345 17.77 12.37 6.23
N PHE A 346 16.86 11.51 5.79
CA PHE A 346 17.19 10.25 5.13
C PHE A 346 18.08 10.40 3.89
N TYR A 347 17.85 11.45 3.11
CA TYR A 347 18.48 11.60 1.81
C TYR A 347 19.74 12.49 1.88
N ALA A 348 19.70 13.54 2.71
CA ALA A 348 20.83 14.43 2.87
C ALA A 348 21.96 13.82 3.74
N ASP A 349 21.58 13.10 4.79
CA ASP A 349 22.52 12.56 5.78
C ASP A 349 22.95 11.11 5.48
N ASN A 350 22.34 10.46 4.47
CA ASN A 350 22.63 9.08 4.06
C ASN A 350 22.75 8.98 2.54
N ALA A 351 23.42 9.96 1.91
CA ALA A 351 23.36 10.18 0.47
C ALA A 351 23.99 9.08 -0.39
N ASP A 352 25.07 8.45 0.10
CA ASP A 352 25.98 7.73 -0.80
C ASP A 352 25.39 6.48 -1.46
N TRP A 353 24.51 5.72 -0.78
CA TRP A 353 24.03 4.48 -1.36
C TRP A 353 22.70 4.63 -2.13
N SER A 354 21.83 5.58 -1.73
CA SER A 354 20.54 5.80 -2.38
C SER A 354 20.57 6.89 -3.44
N ASN A 355 21.75 7.47 -3.71
CA ASN A 355 21.92 8.57 -4.65
C ASN A 355 21.36 8.24 -6.05
N ASP A 356 21.57 7.00 -6.50
CA ASP A 356 21.17 6.52 -7.83
C ASP A 356 19.82 5.79 -7.85
N VAL A 357 19.04 5.84 -6.76
CA VAL A 357 17.74 5.17 -6.66
C VAL A 357 16.62 6.12 -7.09
N PRO A 358 16.02 5.94 -8.28
CA PRO A 358 14.88 6.75 -8.73
C PRO A 358 13.65 6.53 -7.86
N MET A 359 12.85 7.58 -7.66
CA MET A 359 11.58 7.49 -6.93
C MET A 359 10.42 8.10 -7.70
N LEU A 360 9.25 7.46 -7.56
CA LEU A 360 7.97 7.98 -8.01
C LEU A 360 7.07 8.18 -6.77
N PHE A 361 6.54 9.39 -6.61
CA PHE A 361 5.58 9.73 -5.56
C PHE A 361 4.20 9.99 -6.18
N CYS A 362 3.16 9.51 -5.55
CA CYS A 362 1.77 9.79 -5.93
C CYS A 362 0.96 10.14 -4.69
N THR A 363 -0.04 11.01 -4.85
CA THR A 363 -1.10 11.27 -3.86
C THR A 363 -2.45 11.30 -4.57
N THR A 364 -3.53 11.12 -3.82
CA THR A 364 -4.89 11.35 -4.32
C THR A 364 -5.35 12.77 -4.00
N THR A 365 -6.35 13.27 -4.72
CA THR A 365 -6.90 14.63 -4.48
C THR A 365 -7.84 14.70 -3.27
N SER A 366 -8.31 13.57 -2.77
CA SER A 366 -9.26 13.50 -1.64
C SER A 366 -8.87 12.43 -0.62
N GLU A 367 -7.62 12.45 -0.15
CA GLU A 367 -7.02 11.39 0.70
C GLU A 367 -7.95 10.89 1.82
N TRP A 368 -8.66 11.80 2.48
CA TRP A 368 -9.50 11.47 3.63
C TRP A 368 -10.96 11.91 3.42
N GLY A 369 -11.53 11.58 2.27
CA GLY A 369 -12.88 11.97 1.88
C GLY A 369 -13.93 11.65 2.93
N MET A 370 -14.39 12.66 3.69
CA MET A 370 -15.38 12.50 4.76
C MET A 370 -16.78 12.15 4.26
N SER A 371 -17.10 12.54 3.02
CA SER A 371 -18.44 12.35 2.45
C SER A 371 -18.74 10.91 2.04
N ARG A 372 -17.75 10.04 1.99
CA ARG A 372 -17.92 8.65 1.54
C ARG A 372 -19.00 7.90 2.33
N ALA A 373 -18.86 7.87 3.65
CA ALA A 373 -19.81 7.21 4.54
C ALA A 373 -20.92 8.14 5.07
N ASN A 374 -20.80 9.46 4.89
CA ASN A 374 -21.66 10.47 5.46
C ASN A 374 -22.30 11.34 4.37
N PRO A 375 -23.50 11.00 3.86
CA PRO A 375 -24.16 11.76 2.80
C PRO A 375 -24.33 13.25 3.13
N GLU A 376 -24.63 13.59 4.38
CA GLU A 376 -24.81 14.96 4.85
C GLU A 376 -23.54 15.81 4.72
N MET A 377 -22.37 15.19 4.72
CA MET A 377 -21.10 15.89 4.51
C MET A 377 -20.91 16.31 3.05
N ASP A 378 -21.63 15.70 2.11
CA ASP A 378 -21.53 16.04 0.69
C ASP A 378 -22.28 17.33 0.34
N ASP A 379 -23.24 17.73 1.17
CA ASP A 379 -24.11 18.88 0.95
C ASP A 379 -23.82 20.04 1.93
N VAL A 380 -22.64 20.04 2.56
CA VAL A 380 -22.23 21.16 3.45
C VAL A 380 -22.15 22.48 2.70
N THR A 381 -22.54 23.57 3.36
CA THR A 381 -22.38 24.93 2.82
C THR A 381 -20.90 25.35 2.84
N LYS A 382 -20.59 26.47 2.20
CA LYS A 382 -19.22 27.05 2.22
C LYS A 382 -18.80 27.40 3.65
N GLU A 383 -19.70 27.95 4.45
CA GLU A 383 -19.46 28.31 5.84
C GLU A 383 -19.16 27.07 6.69
N GLN A 384 -19.96 26.00 6.55
CA GLN A 384 -19.72 24.73 7.22
C GLN A 384 -18.40 24.09 6.77
N ALA A 385 -18.04 24.16 5.48
CA ALA A 385 -16.78 23.67 4.94
C ALA A 385 -15.58 24.41 5.55
N ILE A 386 -15.67 25.73 5.73
CA ILE A 386 -14.65 26.53 6.42
C ILE A 386 -14.51 26.12 7.89
N GLU A 387 -15.62 25.84 8.58
CA GLU A 387 -15.57 25.33 9.95
C GLU A 387 -14.90 23.95 10.06
N LEU A 388 -15.07 23.07 9.05
CA LEU A 388 -14.41 21.77 9.02
C LEU A 388 -12.87 21.90 9.00
N LEU A 389 -12.33 22.91 8.35
CA LEU A 389 -10.89 23.18 8.30
C LEU A 389 -10.29 23.54 9.67
N GLN A 390 -11.10 23.92 10.65
CA GLN A 390 -10.66 24.22 12.01
C GLN A 390 -10.57 22.98 12.91
N ARG A 391 -11.12 21.83 12.45
CA ARG A 391 -11.07 20.59 13.22
C ARG A 391 -9.67 20.02 13.22
N PRO A 392 -9.09 19.69 14.40
CA PRO A 392 -7.80 19.04 14.48
C PRO A 392 -7.85 17.64 13.86
N GLY A 393 -6.78 17.23 13.18
CA GLY A 393 -6.67 15.87 12.64
C GLY A 393 -6.17 15.81 11.20
N ILE A 394 -6.80 14.99 10.37
CA ILE A 394 -6.38 14.62 9.01
C ILE A 394 -6.41 15.79 8.03
N PHE A 395 -7.34 16.73 8.24
CA PHE A 395 -7.42 17.98 7.49
C PHE A 395 -6.47 19.02 8.06
N SER A 396 -6.26 20.11 7.34
CA SER A 396 -5.49 21.22 7.88
C SER A 396 -6.11 21.73 9.17
N SER A 397 -5.34 21.92 10.21
CA SER A 397 -5.80 22.59 11.41
C SER A 397 -5.59 24.09 11.28
N ALA A 398 -6.49 24.77 10.60
CA ALA A 398 -6.53 26.24 10.63
C ALA A 398 -7.11 26.67 11.98
N LYS A 399 -6.26 27.17 12.89
CA LYS A 399 -6.60 27.38 14.30
C LYS A 399 -7.62 28.50 14.54
N THR A 400 -7.87 29.37 13.57
CA THR A 400 -8.82 30.48 13.66
C THR A 400 -9.77 30.52 12.47
N PRO A 401 -10.98 31.10 12.60
CA PRO A 401 -11.91 31.26 11.48
C PRO A 401 -11.31 32.02 10.30
N GLU A 402 -10.51 33.06 10.56
CA GLU A 402 -9.86 33.88 9.53
C GLU A 402 -8.83 33.06 8.75
N LYS A 403 -8.04 32.23 9.45
CA LYS A 403 -7.06 31.33 8.82
C LYS A 403 -7.77 30.25 7.98
N ALA A 404 -8.86 29.68 8.50
CA ALA A 404 -9.67 28.70 7.79
C ALA A 404 -10.27 29.27 6.50
N ALA A 405 -10.77 30.50 6.54
CA ALA A 405 -11.31 31.19 5.37
C ALA A 405 -10.19 31.47 4.32
N GLN A 406 -8.98 31.83 4.76
CA GLN A 406 -7.84 32.01 3.88
C GLN A 406 -7.42 30.69 3.20
N VAL A 407 -7.33 29.60 3.97
CA VAL A 407 -7.03 28.25 3.46
C VAL A 407 -8.09 27.85 2.44
N TYR A 408 -9.38 27.97 2.78
CA TYR A 408 -10.48 27.65 1.87
C TYR A 408 -10.35 28.42 0.54
N ALA A 409 -10.16 29.74 0.60
CA ALA A 409 -10.04 30.57 -0.59
C ALA A 409 -8.83 30.22 -1.47
N ALA A 410 -7.72 29.79 -0.86
CA ALA A 410 -6.55 29.34 -1.60
C ALA A 410 -6.83 28.03 -2.35
N TYR A 411 -7.47 27.05 -1.70
CA TYR A 411 -7.85 25.78 -2.34
C TYR A 411 -9.05 25.88 -3.27
N GLU A 412 -9.94 26.86 -3.10
CA GLU A 412 -11.01 27.19 -4.05
C GLU A 412 -10.41 27.62 -5.41
N LYS A 413 -9.30 28.34 -5.43
CA LYS A 413 -8.57 28.66 -6.66
C LYS A 413 -7.96 27.42 -7.33
N LEU A 414 -7.37 26.51 -6.53
CA LEU A 414 -6.87 25.23 -7.04
C LEU A 414 -8.01 24.40 -7.65
N ALA A 415 -9.17 24.36 -7.00
CA ALA A 415 -10.32 23.62 -7.48
C ALA A 415 -10.81 24.03 -8.88
N GLN A 416 -10.51 25.26 -9.32
CA GLN A 416 -10.86 25.75 -10.67
C GLN A 416 -10.00 25.14 -11.79
N VAL A 417 -8.82 24.59 -11.47
CA VAL A 417 -7.92 23.97 -12.46
C VAL A 417 -7.97 22.43 -12.44
N LEU A 418 -8.69 21.87 -11.47
CA LEU A 418 -8.93 20.43 -11.34
C LEU A 418 -10.36 20.09 -11.76
N PRO A 419 -10.61 18.93 -12.42
CA PRO A 419 -11.95 18.54 -12.79
C PRO A 419 -12.82 18.21 -11.57
N ASN A 420 -14.13 18.46 -11.68
CA ASN A 420 -15.17 18.02 -10.75
C ASN A 420 -15.06 18.52 -9.28
N LYS A 421 -14.26 19.54 -8.98
CA LYS A 421 -14.07 20.08 -7.62
C LYS A 421 -15.02 21.27 -7.31
N THR A 422 -16.32 21.10 -7.59
CA THR A 422 -17.30 22.19 -7.47
C THR A 422 -17.98 22.28 -6.10
N LYS A 423 -18.01 21.18 -5.34
CA LYS A 423 -18.65 21.15 -4.01
C LYS A 423 -17.71 21.68 -2.92
N PRO A 424 -18.23 22.41 -1.91
CA PRO A 424 -17.43 22.91 -0.79
C PRO A 424 -16.61 21.83 -0.08
N ILE A 425 -17.15 20.62 0.10
CA ILE A 425 -16.43 19.52 0.71
C ILE A 425 -15.24 19.04 -0.15
N SER A 426 -15.30 19.14 -1.48
CA SER A 426 -14.17 18.81 -2.35
C SER A 426 -12.99 19.75 -2.13
N ILE A 427 -13.26 21.02 -1.82
CA ILE A 427 -12.22 22.02 -1.51
C ILE A 427 -11.57 21.69 -0.16
N VAL A 428 -12.36 21.28 0.85
CA VAL A 428 -11.84 20.82 2.14
C VAL A 428 -10.94 19.59 1.95
N ASN A 429 -11.35 18.63 1.12
CA ASN A 429 -10.58 17.41 0.86
C ASN A 429 -9.23 17.71 0.17
N LEU A 430 -9.14 18.73 -0.68
CA LEU A 430 -7.88 19.20 -1.27
C LEU A 430 -6.93 19.79 -0.22
N ALA A 431 -7.46 20.46 0.80
CA ALA A 431 -6.70 21.14 1.84
C ALA A 431 -6.17 20.19 2.93
N ASN A 432 -5.66 19.02 2.54
CA ASN A 432 -5.11 18.04 3.49
C ASN A 432 -3.57 18.12 3.60
N ALA A 433 -3.04 17.73 4.76
CA ALA A 433 -1.61 17.77 5.05
C ALA A 433 -0.81 16.68 4.31
N SER A 434 -1.44 15.61 3.83
CA SER A 434 -0.74 14.47 3.20
C SER A 434 -0.01 14.88 1.94
N ARG A 435 -0.64 15.70 1.09
CA ARG A 435 -0.02 16.22 -0.13
C ARG A 435 1.21 17.07 0.18
N THR A 436 1.11 17.99 1.17
CA THR A 436 2.24 18.82 1.61
C THR A 436 3.41 17.97 2.07
N ALA A 437 3.14 16.92 2.85
CA ALA A 437 4.17 16.03 3.38
C ALA A 437 4.84 15.19 2.27
N VAL A 438 4.08 14.72 1.27
CA VAL A 438 4.66 13.99 0.13
C VAL A 438 5.53 14.89 -0.74
N VAL A 439 5.11 16.14 -0.99
CA VAL A 439 5.95 17.12 -1.70
C VAL A 439 7.25 17.40 -0.94
N ALA A 440 7.17 17.59 0.40
CA ALA A 440 8.36 17.78 1.22
C ALA A 440 9.33 16.57 1.14
N SER A 441 8.81 15.35 1.08
CA SER A 441 9.65 14.14 0.91
C SER A 441 10.30 14.09 -0.48
N ALA A 442 9.58 14.51 -1.53
CA ALA A 442 10.14 14.62 -2.87
C ALA A 442 11.24 15.68 -2.94
N ASP A 443 11.01 16.86 -2.32
CA ASP A 443 12.03 17.93 -2.22
C ASP A 443 13.28 17.43 -1.47
N CYS A 444 13.10 16.71 -0.37
CA CYS A 444 14.22 16.10 0.35
C CYS A 444 14.97 15.09 -0.51
N LYS A 445 14.27 14.25 -1.29
CA LYS A 445 14.92 13.28 -2.19
C LYS A 445 15.69 13.98 -3.32
N LYS A 446 15.28 15.17 -3.75
CA LYS A 446 15.94 15.94 -4.82
C LYS A 446 17.31 16.50 -4.45
N VAL A 447 17.79 16.34 -3.22
CA VAL A 447 19.21 16.60 -2.90
C VAL A 447 20.15 15.57 -3.54
N GLN A 448 19.59 14.45 -4.04
CA GLN A 448 20.28 13.35 -4.70
C GLN A 448 20.12 13.42 -6.23
N ASP A 449 20.98 12.72 -6.98
CA ASP A 449 21.05 12.81 -8.45
C ASP A 449 19.92 12.04 -9.16
N ALA A 450 19.43 10.95 -8.57
CA ALA A 450 18.41 10.12 -9.19
C ALA A 450 17.13 10.91 -9.53
N PRO A 451 16.48 10.61 -10.67
CA PRO A 451 15.24 11.28 -11.04
C PRO A 451 14.12 10.97 -10.05
N VAL A 452 13.34 12.00 -9.75
CA VAL A 452 12.08 11.91 -9.01
C VAL A 452 10.93 12.22 -9.96
N TYR A 453 9.85 11.46 -9.86
CA TYR A 453 8.61 11.69 -10.59
C TYR A 453 7.47 11.90 -9.61
N MET A 454 6.54 12.79 -9.96
CA MET A 454 5.36 13.10 -9.15
C MET A 454 4.08 12.84 -9.91
N ALA A 455 3.09 12.28 -9.23
CA ALA A 455 1.73 12.10 -9.74
C ALA A 455 0.68 12.63 -8.75
N LEU A 456 -0.47 12.98 -9.29
CA LEU A 456 -1.67 13.32 -8.54
C LEU A 456 -2.85 12.55 -9.13
N PHE A 457 -3.37 11.57 -8.39
CA PHE A 457 -4.51 10.77 -8.81
C PHE A 457 -5.81 11.52 -8.50
N ASP A 458 -6.64 11.67 -9.53
CA ASP A 458 -7.83 12.53 -9.49
C ASP A 458 -9.09 11.88 -10.08
N TYR A 459 -9.06 10.59 -10.38
CA TYR A 459 -10.24 9.89 -10.88
C TYR A 459 -11.28 9.71 -9.78
N GLU A 460 -12.50 10.20 -10.01
CA GLU A 460 -13.63 10.11 -9.09
C GLU A 460 -14.69 9.17 -9.65
N PRO A 461 -14.90 7.98 -9.06
CA PRO A 461 -15.92 7.04 -9.52
C PRO A 461 -17.32 7.57 -9.22
N ASN A 462 -18.30 7.25 -10.06
CA ASN A 462 -19.69 7.60 -9.84
C ASN A 462 -20.41 6.67 -8.83
N LEU A 463 -19.67 6.26 -7.78
CA LEU A 463 -20.24 5.48 -6.68
C LEU A 463 -20.78 6.41 -5.60
N PHE A 464 -21.89 6.01 -4.96
CA PHE A 464 -22.55 6.83 -3.94
C PHE A 464 -22.82 8.27 -4.41
N ASN A 465 -23.30 8.41 -5.67
CA ASN A 465 -23.52 9.73 -6.31
C ASN A 465 -22.26 10.61 -6.35
N GLY A 466 -21.09 10.00 -6.57
CA GLY A 466 -19.80 10.70 -6.65
C GLY A 466 -19.18 11.05 -5.29
N ARG A 467 -19.78 10.64 -4.17
CA ARG A 467 -19.25 10.95 -2.82
C ARG A 467 -17.92 10.24 -2.50
N MET A 468 -17.57 9.17 -3.22
CA MET A 468 -16.31 8.47 -3.02
C MET A 468 -15.10 9.38 -3.24
N ARG A 469 -15.15 10.26 -4.24
CA ARG A 469 -14.02 11.08 -4.67
C ARG A 469 -12.80 10.21 -5.04
N ALA A 470 -11.66 10.83 -5.25
CA ALA A 470 -10.37 10.14 -5.34
C ALA A 470 -9.83 9.94 -3.91
N PHE A 471 -10.34 8.94 -3.20
CA PHE A 471 -10.05 8.70 -1.79
C PHE A 471 -8.73 7.95 -1.55
N HIS A 472 -8.27 7.94 -0.30
CA HIS A 472 -7.08 7.21 0.12
C HIS A 472 -7.15 5.73 -0.28
N CYS A 473 -6.11 5.18 -0.88
CA CYS A 473 -6.00 3.81 -1.44
C CYS A 473 -6.73 3.58 -2.78
N SER A 474 -7.51 4.53 -3.30
CA SER A 474 -8.31 4.30 -4.52
C SER A 474 -7.47 4.06 -5.78
N ASP A 475 -6.23 4.54 -5.80
CA ASP A 475 -5.31 4.44 -6.93
C ASP A 475 -4.61 3.07 -7.07
N ILE A 476 -4.55 2.27 -5.99
CA ILE A 476 -3.75 1.03 -5.96
C ILE A 476 -4.14 0.05 -7.06
N CYS A 477 -5.43 -0.23 -7.19
CA CYS A 477 -5.92 -1.20 -8.17
C CYS A 477 -5.67 -0.76 -9.63
N TYR A 478 -5.52 0.54 -9.88
CA TYR A 478 -5.15 1.06 -11.21
C TYR A 478 -3.68 0.77 -11.55
N TRP A 479 -2.78 0.90 -10.59
CA TRP A 479 -1.38 0.55 -10.78
C TRP A 479 -1.17 -0.95 -11.07
N PHE A 480 -2.03 -1.82 -10.49
CA PHE A 480 -1.88 -3.28 -10.55
C PHE A 480 -2.80 -3.96 -11.57
N LYS A 481 -3.55 -3.21 -12.40
CA LYS A 481 -4.52 -3.75 -13.37
C LYS A 481 -5.65 -4.57 -12.73
N ASN A 482 -6.04 -4.20 -11.52
CA ASN A 482 -7.04 -4.89 -10.72
C ASN A 482 -8.35 -4.10 -10.56
N THR A 483 -8.64 -3.18 -11.48
CA THR A 483 -9.87 -2.36 -11.43
C THR A 483 -11.14 -3.19 -11.42
N ASP A 484 -11.15 -4.35 -12.09
CA ASP A 484 -12.29 -5.25 -12.13
C ASP A 484 -12.45 -6.10 -10.86
N LEU A 485 -11.36 -6.31 -10.12
CA LEU A 485 -11.40 -6.94 -8.79
C LEU A 485 -11.87 -5.95 -7.72
N MET A 486 -11.77 -4.65 -7.99
CA MET A 486 -12.07 -3.55 -7.07
C MET A 486 -13.20 -2.65 -7.59
N VAL A 487 -14.27 -3.26 -8.09
CA VAL A 487 -15.43 -2.49 -8.59
C VAL A 487 -16.09 -1.63 -7.51
N THR A 488 -15.93 -2.00 -6.24
CA THR A 488 -16.36 -1.20 -5.09
C THR A 488 -15.55 0.09 -4.90
N HIS A 489 -14.36 0.17 -5.49
CA HIS A 489 -13.53 1.39 -5.52
C HIS A 489 -13.66 2.17 -6.82
N THR A 490 -13.85 1.47 -7.94
CA THR A 490 -13.71 2.05 -9.29
C THR A 490 -15.04 2.35 -9.98
N GLY A 491 -16.12 1.70 -9.53
CA GLY A 491 -17.41 1.69 -10.23
C GLY A 491 -17.44 0.76 -11.46
N GLY A 492 -16.29 0.19 -11.84
CA GLY A 492 -16.16 -0.69 -13.01
C GLY A 492 -16.29 0.05 -14.35
N GLY A 493 -16.29 -0.71 -15.43
CA GLY A 493 -16.49 -0.19 -16.77
C GLY A 493 -15.20 0.19 -17.52
N LYS A 494 -15.37 0.92 -18.64
CA LYS A 494 -14.30 1.21 -19.60
C LYS A 494 -13.26 2.19 -19.06
N GLU A 495 -13.71 3.30 -18.46
CA GLU A 495 -12.81 4.39 -18.02
C GLU A 495 -11.78 3.95 -16.99
N PRO A 496 -12.13 3.24 -15.89
CA PRO A 496 -11.16 2.71 -14.96
C PRO A 496 -10.12 1.80 -15.61
N ARG A 497 -10.53 0.95 -16.56
CA ARG A 497 -9.63 0.04 -17.28
C ARG A 497 -8.64 0.80 -18.16
N GLU A 498 -9.10 1.83 -18.89
CA GLU A 498 -8.25 2.67 -19.74
C GLU A 498 -7.23 3.46 -18.89
N LEU A 499 -7.66 4.05 -17.78
CA LEU A 499 -6.77 4.72 -16.86
C LEU A 499 -5.77 3.73 -16.24
N SER A 500 -6.23 2.56 -15.81
CA SER A 500 -5.38 1.50 -15.29
C SER A 500 -4.32 1.05 -16.31
N LYS A 501 -4.69 0.95 -17.59
CA LYS A 501 -3.72 0.65 -18.66
C LYS A 501 -2.63 1.71 -18.74
N LYS A 502 -2.97 3.00 -18.67
CA LYS A 502 -2.00 4.11 -18.67
C LYS A 502 -1.07 4.04 -17.47
N MET A 503 -1.65 3.90 -16.26
CA MET A 503 -0.90 3.90 -15.01
C MET A 503 0.00 2.67 -14.87
N SER A 504 -0.52 1.48 -15.15
CA SER A 504 0.28 0.25 -15.07
C SER A 504 1.41 0.22 -16.11
N THR A 505 1.19 0.75 -17.33
CA THR A 505 2.26 0.88 -18.33
C THR A 505 3.35 1.84 -17.85
N ALA A 506 2.99 2.95 -17.20
CA ALA A 506 3.97 3.86 -16.58
C ALA A 506 4.77 3.17 -15.47
N LEU A 507 4.10 2.41 -14.60
CA LEU A 507 4.78 1.63 -13.56
C LEU A 507 5.76 0.61 -14.16
N LEU A 508 5.33 -0.16 -15.16
CA LEU A 508 6.16 -1.16 -15.83
C LEU A 508 7.38 -0.54 -16.51
N ASN A 509 7.24 0.62 -17.15
CA ASN A 509 8.38 1.35 -17.71
C ASN A 509 9.32 1.86 -16.62
N PHE A 510 8.78 2.42 -15.54
CA PHE A 510 9.56 2.85 -14.39
C PHE A 510 10.34 1.69 -13.77
N MET A 511 9.73 0.52 -13.59
CA MET A 511 10.42 -0.69 -13.12
C MET A 511 11.59 -1.11 -14.03
N LYS A 512 11.42 -0.98 -15.33
CA LYS A 512 12.45 -1.38 -16.31
C LYS A 512 13.59 -0.36 -16.40
N THR A 513 13.27 0.92 -16.37
CA THR A 513 14.22 1.98 -16.80
C THR A 513 14.45 3.07 -15.75
N GLY A 514 13.65 3.17 -14.69
CA GLY A 514 13.60 4.31 -13.77
C GLY A 514 12.83 5.53 -14.33
N ASN A 515 12.17 5.38 -15.50
CA ASN A 515 11.43 6.44 -16.17
C ASN A 515 10.00 5.96 -16.50
N PRO A 516 8.92 6.64 -16.06
CA PRO A 516 7.53 6.21 -16.28
C PRO A 516 7.00 6.53 -17.69
N ASN A 517 7.73 7.29 -18.51
CA ASN A 517 7.25 7.75 -19.81
C ASN A 517 6.85 6.58 -20.73
N ASN A 518 5.73 6.74 -21.44
CA ASN A 518 5.19 5.80 -22.40
C ASN A 518 4.25 6.50 -23.40
N GLU A 519 3.90 5.83 -24.48
CA GLU A 519 3.07 6.38 -25.55
C GLU A 519 1.60 6.66 -25.17
N LEU A 520 1.13 6.14 -24.02
CA LEU A 520 -0.26 6.30 -23.58
C LEU A 520 -0.48 7.56 -22.72
N LEU A 521 0.60 8.23 -22.32
CA LEU A 521 0.59 9.43 -21.49
C LEU A 521 1.27 10.59 -22.20
N PRO A 522 0.93 11.84 -21.88
CA PRO A 522 1.78 12.98 -22.22
C PRO A 522 3.21 12.77 -21.72
N GLU A 523 4.19 13.44 -22.31
CA GLU A 523 5.55 13.43 -21.79
C GLU A 523 5.54 13.82 -20.30
N TRP A 524 6.04 12.92 -19.46
CA TRP A 524 6.09 13.06 -18.00
C TRP A 524 7.49 13.53 -17.60
N PRO A 525 7.70 14.83 -17.34
CA PRO A 525 9.00 15.34 -16.95
C PRO A 525 9.36 14.88 -15.53
N ALA A 526 10.66 14.75 -15.28
CA ALA A 526 11.16 14.58 -13.93
C ALA A 526 10.84 15.81 -13.08
N TYR A 527 10.49 15.58 -11.82
CA TYR A 527 10.18 16.60 -10.84
C TYR A 527 11.39 17.49 -10.53
N THR A 528 11.16 18.78 -10.48
CA THR A 528 12.10 19.79 -9.97
C THR A 528 11.44 20.60 -8.87
N THR A 529 12.20 21.04 -7.88
CA THR A 529 11.69 21.87 -6.78
C THR A 529 11.20 23.25 -7.27
N GLU A 530 11.77 23.74 -8.37
CA GLU A 530 11.43 25.03 -8.97
C GLU A 530 10.06 25.01 -9.63
N LYS A 531 9.78 24.01 -10.47
CA LYS A 531 8.55 23.92 -11.26
C LYS A 531 7.51 23.01 -10.62
N GLY A 532 7.94 21.97 -9.88
CA GLY A 532 7.06 21.00 -9.25
C GLY A 532 6.22 20.21 -10.25
N GLU A 533 6.84 19.73 -11.32
CA GLU A 533 6.20 18.98 -12.39
C GLU A 533 5.52 17.72 -11.84
N LEU A 534 4.27 17.51 -12.24
CA LEU A 534 3.51 16.30 -11.88
C LEU A 534 2.60 15.85 -13.02
N MET A 535 2.31 14.55 -13.07
CA MET A 535 1.28 13.97 -13.92
C MET A 535 -0.05 13.93 -13.16
N LEU A 536 -1.06 14.63 -13.65
CA LEU A 536 -2.44 14.43 -13.21
C LEU A 536 -2.99 13.14 -13.87
N LEU A 537 -3.36 12.18 -13.04
CA LEU A 537 -3.90 10.89 -13.45
C LEU A 537 -5.43 10.90 -13.34
N ASN A 538 -6.09 11.01 -14.48
CA ASN A 538 -7.54 10.99 -14.64
C ASN A 538 -7.87 10.39 -16.01
N THR A 539 -9.13 10.33 -16.42
CA THR A 539 -9.53 9.91 -17.79
C THR A 539 -8.72 10.64 -18.85
N GLU A 540 -8.55 11.95 -18.69
CA GLU A 540 -7.61 12.77 -19.45
C GLU A 540 -6.40 13.09 -18.55
N CYS A 541 -5.26 12.50 -18.86
CA CYS A 541 -4.00 12.76 -18.15
C CYS A 541 -3.31 13.99 -18.72
N LYS A 542 -2.74 14.82 -17.84
CA LYS A 542 -2.01 16.05 -18.24
C LYS A 542 -0.90 16.38 -17.25
N VAL A 543 0.14 17.05 -17.74
CA VAL A 543 1.20 17.58 -16.88
C VAL A 543 0.77 18.91 -16.26
N LEU A 544 0.98 19.06 -14.97
CA LEU A 544 0.78 20.29 -14.22
C LEU A 544 2.10 20.69 -13.53
N ASN A 545 2.27 21.97 -13.30
CA ASN A 545 3.44 22.53 -12.61
C ASN A 545 3.00 23.06 -11.25
N ASP A 546 3.14 22.23 -10.23
CA ASP A 546 2.83 22.51 -8.82
C ASP A 546 1.55 23.33 -8.62
N PRO A 547 0.40 22.82 -9.05
CA PRO A 547 -0.83 23.60 -9.13
C PRO A 547 -1.34 24.07 -7.76
N ASP A 548 -0.87 23.44 -6.68
CA ASP A 548 -1.27 23.69 -5.30
C ASP A 548 -0.19 24.39 -4.45
N ARG A 549 0.91 24.89 -5.06
CA ARG A 549 2.04 25.53 -4.34
C ARG A 549 1.58 26.65 -3.39
N GLU A 550 0.81 27.59 -3.90
CA GLU A 550 0.33 28.72 -3.11
C GLU A 550 -0.73 28.28 -2.08
N ALA A 551 -1.55 27.28 -2.42
CA ALA A 551 -2.52 26.73 -1.49
C ALA A 551 -1.83 25.97 -0.32
N ARG A 552 -0.78 25.18 -0.59
CA ARG A 552 -0.01 24.51 0.48
C ARG A 552 0.68 25.48 1.43
N LYS A 553 1.18 26.63 0.92
CA LYS A 553 1.72 27.69 1.79
C LYS A 553 0.69 28.22 2.78
N SER A 554 -0.59 28.20 2.45
CA SER A 554 -1.64 28.63 3.36
C SER A 554 -1.86 27.66 4.54
N LEU A 555 -1.38 26.41 4.44
CA LEU A 555 -1.44 25.42 5.53
C LEU A 555 -0.32 25.60 6.57
N GLN A 556 0.71 26.35 6.25
CA GLN A 556 1.82 26.70 7.13
C GLN A 556 1.46 27.98 7.92
#